data_fd52c61ee13b641c1674dac4c584060b
#
_entry.id   fd52c61ee13b641c1674dac4c584060b
#
_cell.length_a   1.000
_cell.length_b   1.000
_cell.length_c   1.000
_cell.angle_alpha   90.00
_cell.angle_beta   90.00
_cell.angle_gamma   90.00
#
_symmetry.space_group_name_H-M   'P 1'
#
loop_
_entity.id
_entity.type
_entity.pdbx_description
1 polymer ?
#
loop_
_entity_poly.entity_id
_entity_poly.type
_entity_poly.pdbx_seq_one_letter_code
_entity_poly.pdbx_strand_id
1 'polypeptide(L)'
;LSCQLWWSWAVGQGTYTAENDDLDIDGIVKDPKKLQEWFGCFVDKSPCDNVQLSFKADMPEAIREACAKCTTAQKGILKKFLVGLEEKAPADYEVFKKKYDSENKYIEPLKKAIA
;
A
#
# COMPACT_ATOMS: atom_id res chain seq x y z
N LEU A 1 25.26 -4.03 -27.12
CA LEU A 1 24.83 -5.38 -27.09
C LEU A 1 24.03 -5.68 -25.86
N SER A 2 24.70 -6.19 -24.85
CA SER A 2 23.99 -6.50 -23.61
C SER A 2 23.36 -5.28 -22.97
N CYS A 3 23.87 -4.13 -23.21
CA CYS A 3 23.32 -2.88 -22.69
C CYS A 3 21.89 -2.66 -23.13
N GLN A 4 21.53 -3.11 -24.30
CA GLN A 4 20.19 -2.95 -24.81
C GLN A 4 19.15 -3.64 -23.97
N LEU A 5 19.50 -4.77 -23.43
CA LEU A 5 18.59 -5.49 -22.55
C LEU A 5 18.31 -4.72 -21.28
N TRP A 6 19.30 -4.03 -20.81
CA TRP A 6 19.15 -3.26 -19.57
C TRP A 6 18.20 -2.11 -19.71
N TRP A 7 18.24 -1.47 -20.86
CA TRP A 7 17.30 -0.41 -21.07
C TRP A 7 15.89 -0.89 -21.01
N SER A 8 15.63 -2.03 -21.62
CA SER A 8 14.29 -2.59 -21.64
C SER A 8 13.78 -2.82 -20.25
N TRP A 9 14.63 -3.31 -19.40
CA TRP A 9 14.23 -3.53 -18.03
C TRP A 9 13.91 -2.24 -17.29
N ALA A 10 14.79 -1.28 -17.44
CA ALA A 10 14.59 0.00 -16.77
C ALA A 10 13.25 0.61 -17.17
N VAL A 11 12.92 0.55 -18.43
CA VAL A 11 11.65 1.07 -18.92
C VAL A 11 10.48 0.29 -18.35
N GLY A 12 10.60 -1.03 -18.27
CA GLY A 12 9.52 -1.87 -17.77
C GLY A 12 9.31 -1.83 -16.26
N GLN A 13 10.24 -1.21 -15.54
CA GLN A 13 10.22 -1.23 -14.08
C GLN A 13 9.67 0.06 -13.46
N GLY A 14 9.07 0.93 -14.24
CA GLY A 14 8.70 2.26 -13.79
C GLY A 14 7.68 2.32 -12.67
N THR A 15 6.59 1.58 -12.77
CA THR A 15 5.50 1.64 -11.80
C THR A 15 4.86 0.27 -11.63
N TYR A 16 4.03 0.14 -10.59
CA TYR A 16 3.15 -1.02 -10.43
C TYR A 16 2.06 -0.97 -11.50
N THR A 17 1.37 -2.09 -11.69
CA THR A 17 0.26 -2.15 -12.64
C THR A 17 -0.90 -1.30 -12.17
N ALA A 18 -1.70 -0.79 -13.10
CA ALA A 18 -2.81 0.10 -12.81
C ALA A 18 -4.16 -0.63 -12.74
N GLU A 19 -4.17 -1.96 -12.69
CA GLU A 19 -5.41 -2.73 -12.80
C GLU A 19 -6.42 -2.47 -11.69
N ASN A 20 -5.97 -2.04 -10.52
CA ASN A 20 -6.83 -1.76 -9.37
C ASN A 20 -6.86 -0.28 -8.99
N ASP A 21 -6.47 0.60 -9.91
CA ASP A 21 -6.42 2.04 -9.63
C ASP A 21 -7.80 2.66 -9.37
N ASP A 22 -8.86 1.99 -9.78
CA ASP A 22 -10.24 2.46 -9.57
C ASP A 22 -10.88 1.90 -8.30
N LEU A 23 -10.10 1.33 -7.40
CA LEU A 23 -10.62 0.82 -6.13
C LEU A 23 -11.35 1.90 -5.34
N ASP A 24 -12.55 1.57 -4.87
CA ASP A 24 -13.36 2.49 -4.04
C ASP A 24 -12.85 2.49 -2.59
N ILE A 25 -11.73 3.15 -2.38
CA ILE A 25 -11.11 3.21 -1.05
C ILE A 25 -11.97 3.99 -0.05
N ASP A 26 -12.69 5.00 -0.52
CA ASP A 26 -13.57 5.77 0.37
C ASP A 26 -14.66 4.90 0.96
N GLY A 27 -15.27 4.04 0.16
CA GLY A 27 -16.27 3.10 0.63
C GLY A 27 -15.72 2.09 1.62
N ILE A 28 -14.49 1.65 1.41
CA ILE A 28 -13.82 0.71 2.32
C ILE A 28 -13.55 1.38 3.66
N VAL A 29 -13.01 2.58 3.64
CA VAL A 29 -12.65 3.30 4.87
C VAL A 29 -13.87 3.70 5.69
N LYS A 30 -14.98 4.02 5.02
CA LYS A 30 -16.23 4.40 5.70
C LYS A 30 -16.91 3.22 6.40
N ASP A 31 -16.70 2.01 5.92
CA ASP A 31 -17.32 0.81 6.46
C ASP A 31 -16.36 0.11 7.41
N PRO A 32 -16.61 0.16 8.73
CA PRO A 32 -15.71 -0.46 9.71
C PRO A 32 -15.43 -1.93 9.43
N LYS A 33 -16.42 -2.66 8.94
CA LYS A 33 -16.24 -4.07 8.63
C LYS A 33 -15.29 -4.27 7.45
N LYS A 34 -15.45 -3.49 6.39
CA LYS A 34 -14.58 -3.58 5.22
C LYS A 34 -13.16 -3.14 5.57
N LEU A 35 -13.03 -2.08 6.34
CA LEU A 35 -11.71 -1.61 6.79
C LEU A 35 -11.00 -2.69 7.59
N GLN A 36 -11.71 -3.39 8.48
CA GLN A 36 -11.14 -4.49 9.26
C GLN A 36 -10.75 -5.68 8.38
N GLU A 37 -11.53 -5.98 7.36
CA GLU A 37 -11.19 -7.06 6.44
C GLU A 37 -9.89 -6.77 5.68
N TRP A 38 -9.73 -5.54 5.18
CA TRP A 38 -8.52 -5.14 4.48
C TRP A 38 -7.31 -5.10 5.42
N PHE A 39 -7.48 -4.50 6.59
CA PHE A 39 -6.43 -4.49 7.59
C PHE A 39 -6.02 -5.90 7.98
N GLY A 40 -6.98 -6.76 8.27
CA GLY A 40 -6.73 -8.14 8.69
C GLY A 40 -5.96 -8.92 7.62
N CYS A 41 -6.33 -8.72 6.34
CA CYS A 41 -5.59 -9.33 5.24
C CYS A 41 -4.12 -8.88 5.24
N PHE A 42 -3.88 -7.59 5.37
CA PHE A 42 -2.52 -7.04 5.31
C PHE A 42 -1.63 -7.50 6.46
N VAL A 43 -2.21 -7.79 7.62
CA VAL A 43 -1.45 -8.25 8.78
C VAL A 43 -1.59 -9.75 9.04
N ASP A 44 -2.06 -10.50 8.04
CA ASP A 44 -2.17 -11.97 8.08
C ASP A 44 -3.16 -12.50 9.12
N LYS A 45 -4.18 -11.72 9.45
CA LYS A 45 -5.23 -12.16 10.40
C LYS A 45 -6.50 -12.62 9.72
N SER A 46 -6.69 -12.28 8.45
CA SER A 46 -7.89 -12.60 7.69
C SER A 46 -7.53 -13.06 6.29
N PRO A 47 -8.40 -13.86 5.64
CA PRO A 47 -8.16 -14.24 4.25
C PRO A 47 -8.19 -13.02 3.34
N CYS A 48 -7.44 -13.09 2.25
CA CYS A 48 -7.39 -12.04 1.24
C CYS A 48 -8.08 -12.50 -0.04
N ASP A 49 -8.80 -11.60 -0.71
CA ASP A 49 -9.25 -11.86 -2.07
C ASP A 49 -8.13 -11.49 -3.05
N ASN A 50 -8.36 -11.65 -4.35
CA ASN A 50 -7.34 -11.40 -5.37
C ASN A 50 -6.90 -9.94 -5.41
N VAL A 51 -7.82 -9.01 -5.23
CA VAL A 51 -7.50 -7.58 -5.22
C VAL A 51 -6.66 -7.23 -4.00
N GLN A 52 -7.07 -7.74 -2.84
CA GLN A 52 -6.33 -7.52 -1.59
C GLN A 52 -4.92 -8.10 -1.66
N LEU A 53 -4.76 -9.29 -2.24
CA LEU A 53 -3.45 -9.91 -2.42
C LEU A 53 -2.54 -9.06 -3.30
N SER A 54 -3.09 -8.47 -4.34
CA SER A 54 -2.34 -7.61 -5.24
C SER A 54 -1.73 -6.42 -4.48
N PHE A 55 -2.54 -5.73 -3.66
CA PHE A 55 -2.04 -4.62 -2.85
C PHE A 55 -1.08 -5.09 -1.77
N LYS A 56 -1.38 -6.21 -1.14
CA LYS A 56 -0.51 -6.76 -0.08
C LYS A 56 0.86 -7.12 -0.61
N ALA A 57 0.94 -7.65 -1.82
CA ALA A 57 2.22 -8.02 -2.43
C ALA A 57 3.15 -6.81 -2.60
N ASP A 58 2.59 -5.66 -2.92
CA ASP A 58 3.37 -4.43 -3.15
C ASP A 58 3.63 -3.64 -1.87
N MET A 59 2.91 -3.93 -0.80
CA MET A 59 2.93 -3.13 0.43
C MET A 59 4.33 -2.99 1.05
N PRO A 60 5.11 -4.06 1.23
CA PRO A 60 6.42 -3.92 1.86
C PRO A 60 7.35 -3.00 1.09
N GLU A 61 7.38 -3.11 -0.22
CA GLU A 61 8.23 -2.28 -1.05
C GLU A 61 7.72 -0.83 -1.07
N ALA A 62 6.41 -0.65 -1.20
CA ALA A 62 5.82 0.70 -1.22
C ALA A 62 6.14 1.45 0.07
N ILE A 63 6.09 0.79 1.20
CA ILE A 63 6.39 1.41 2.49
C ILE A 63 7.87 1.76 2.59
N ARG A 64 8.74 0.81 2.25
CA ARG A 64 10.19 1.03 2.35
C ARG A 64 10.69 2.11 1.41
N GLU A 65 10.11 2.20 0.21
CA GLU A 65 10.59 3.10 -0.83
C GLU A 65 9.73 4.33 -1.02
N ALA A 66 8.90 4.64 -0.03
CA ALA A 66 8.04 5.83 -0.04
C ALA A 66 7.18 5.91 -1.30
N CYS A 67 6.64 4.78 -1.72
CA CYS A 67 5.75 4.69 -2.87
C CYS A 67 6.40 5.12 -4.20
N ALA A 68 7.71 4.86 -4.33
CA ALA A 68 8.45 5.29 -5.52
C ALA A 68 7.88 4.73 -6.82
N LYS A 69 7.30 3.53 -6.78
CA LYS A 69 6.71 2.86 -7.94
C LYS A 69 5.20 2.95 -8.01
N CYS A 70 4.56 3.64 -7.08
CA CYS A 70 3.11 3.74 -7.06
C CYS A 70 2.61 4.67 -8.16
N THR A 71 1.47 4.32 -8.76
CA THR A 71 0.76 5.26 -9.64
C THR A 71 0.18 6.37 -8.77
N THR A 72 -0.28 7.46 -9.40
CA THR A 72 -0.95 8.54 -8.69
C THR A 72 -2.17 8.02 -7.93
N ALA A 73 -2.96 7.16 -8.57
CA ALA A 73 -4.13 6.58 -7.92
C ALA A 73 -3.75 5.72 -6.73
N GLN A 74 -2.69 4.92 -6.84
CA GLN A 74 -2.23 4.08 -5.74
C GLN A 74 -1.75 4.89 -4.55
N LYS A 75 -1.08 6.01 -4.80
CA LYS A 75 -0.68 6.93 -3.72
C LYS A 75 -1.89 7.45 -2.97
N GLY A 76 -2.94 7.84 -3.70
CA GLY A 76 -4.18 8.29 -3.09
C GLY A 76 -4.89 7.20 -2.30
N ILE A 77 -4.92 5.99 -2.81
CA ILE A 77 -5.52 4.84 -2.13
C ILE A 77 -4.77 4.55 -0.82
N LEU A 78 -3.46 4.49 -0.89
CA LEU A 78 -2.65 4.22 0.31
C LEU A 78 -2.79 5.32 1.34
N LYS A 79 -2.78 6.57 0.92
CA LYS A 79 -2.98 7.70 1.81
C LYS A 79 -4.31 7.60 2.55
N LYS A 80 -5.41 7.36 1.83
CA LYS A 80 -6.73 7.26 2.44
C LYS A 80 -6.84 6.07 3.38
N PHE A 81 -6.22 4.95 3.02
CA PHE A 81 -6.20 3.79 3.89
C PHE A 81 -5.47 4.07 5.20
N LEU A 82 -4.27 4.63 5.13
CA LEU A 82 -3.48 4.92 6.32
C LEU A 82 -4.15 5.97 7.22
N VAL A 83 -4.66 7.04 6.63
CA VAL A 83 -5.37 8.08 7.39
C VAL A 83 -6.62 7.50 8.04
N GLY A 84 -7.40 6.75 7.29
CA GLY A 84 -8.62 6.14 7.80
C GLY A 84 -8.35 5.14 8.92
N LEU A 85 -7.32 4.32 8.76
CA LEU A 85 -6.94 3.35 9.79
C LEU A 85 -6.50 4.07 11.07
N GLU A 86 -5.67 5.09 10.93
CA GLU A 86 -5.19 5.88 12.07
C GLU A 86 -6.33 6.57 12.82
N GLU A 87 -7.29 7.14 12.09
CA GLU A 87 -8.40 7.87 12.69
C GLU A 87 -9.45 6.95 13.31
N LYS A 88 -9.78 5.85 12.64
CA LYS A 88 -10.89 5.00 13.05
C LYS A 88 -10.49 3.81 13.89
N ALA A 89 -9.27 3.35 13.75
CA ALA A 89 -8.77 2.16 14.45
C ALA A 89 -7.30 2.35 14.82
N PRO A 90 -6.98 3.29 15.72
CA PRO A 90 -5.58 3.61 16.03
C PRO A 90 -4.79 2.41 16.58
N ALA A 91 -5.43 1.52 17.32
CA ALA A 91 -4.76 0.30 17.80
C ALA A 91 -4.34 -0.59 16.64
N ASP A 92 -5.20 -0.71 15.63
CA ASP A 92 -4.89 -1.49 14.42
C ASP A 92 -3.80 -0.81 13.60
N TYR A 93 -3.80 0.50 13.56
CA TYR A 93 -2.75 1.26 12.89
C TYR A 93 -1.39 0.96 13.50
N GLU A 94 -1.29 0.86 14.83
CA GLU A 94 -0.05 0.49 15.49
C GLU A 94 0.39 -0.93 15.13
N VAL A 95 -0.54 -1.87 15.04
CA VAL A 95 -0.25 -3.23 14.59
C VAL A 95 0.29 -3.25 13.16
N PHE A 96 -0.33 -2.47 12.29
CA PHE A 96 0.10 -2.33 10.90
C PHE A 96 1.53 -1.79 10.83
N LYS A 97 1.82 -0.74 11.59
CA LYS A 97 3.17 -0.17 11.62
C LYS A 97 4.20 -1.17 12.12
N LYS A 98 3.88 -1.93 13.15
CA LYS A 98 4.81 -2.93 13.68
C LYS A 98 5.13 -4.00 12.66
N LYS A 99 4.16 -4.38 11.83
CA LYS A 99 4.39 -5.39 10.80
C LYS A 99 5.26 -4.87 9.67
N TYR A 100 5.00 -3.67 9.19
CA TYR A 100 5.65 -3.15 7.99
C TYR A 100 6.77 -2.16 8.26
N ASP A 101 6.84 -1.61 9.46
CA ASP A 101 7.86 -0.62 9.84
C ASP A 101 8.21 -0.78 11.31
N SER A 102 8.75 -1.95 11.65
CA SER A 102 9.07 -2.28 13.05
C SER A 102 10.07 -1.33 13.68
N GLU A 103 10.93 -0.71 12.87
CA GLU A 103 11.93 0.24 13.36
C GLU A 103 11.46 1.69 13.31
N ASN A 104 10.24 1.93 12.84
CA ASN A 104 9.63 3.26 12.76
C ASN A 104 10.46 4.22 11.87
N LYS A 105 10.91 3.72 10.73
CA LYS A 105 11.77 4.47 9.80
C LYS A 105 11.10 4.87 8.51
N TYR A 106 10.09 4.13 8.08
CA TYR A 106 9.57 4.21 6.71
C TYR A 106 8.22 4.88 6.57
N ILE A 107 7.37 4.77 7.58
CA ILE A 107 6.00 5.30 7.52
C ILE A 107 5.99 6.82 7.39
N GLU A 108 6.83 7.53 8.16
CA GLU A 108 6.83 8.99 8.10
C GLU A 108 7.30 9.54 6.74
N PRO A 109 8.41 9.05 6.16
CA PRO A 109 8.75 9.45 4.79
C PRO A 109 7.69 9.10 3.78
N LEU A 110 7.04 7.94 3.92
CA LEU A 110 5.95 7.54 3.05
C LEU A 110 4.80 8.53 3.13
N LYS A 111 4.38 8.89 4.34
CA LYS A 111 3.27 9.84 4.53
C LYS A 111 3.55 11.17 3.85
N LYS A 112 4.79 11.63 3.90
CA LYS A 112 5.19 12.86 3.20
C LYS A 112 5.11 12.70 1.69
N ALA A 113 5.54 11.57 1.18
CA ALA A 113 5.57 11.32 -0.27
C ALA A 113 4.17 11.23 -0.88
N ILE A 114 3.20 10.75 -0.12
CA ILE A 114 1.83 10.54 -0.60
C ILE A 114 0.83 11.59 -0.08
N ALA A 115 1.32 12.59 0.62
CA ALA A 115 0.48 13.65 1.22
C ALA A 115 -0.36 14.43 0.21
#